data_e229d46fe3e29ced7474dbe8c2cd177e
#
_entry.id   e229d46fe3e29ced7474dbe8c2cd177e
#
_cell.length_a   1.000
_cell.length_b   1.000
_cell.length_c   1.000
_cell.angle_alpha   90.00
_cell.angle_beta   90.00
_cell.angle_gamma   90.00
#
_symmetry.space_group_name_H-M   'P 1'
#
loop_
_entity.id
_entity.type
_entity.pdbx_description
1 polymer ?
#
loop_
_entity_poly.entity_id
_entity_poly.type
_entity_poly.pdbx_seq_one_letter_code
_entity_poly.pdbx_strand_id
1 'polypeptide(L)'
;MSNPPQPYPKRFAVAVAASFCSLAALGTLALILANGVNVPFADEWWYSALVQKVKLGEATIATFWSPNNEHRMFIPKVEFSVLALLTHWNSKAMMVFQWVVMVVAGALLFVEFRKIYSPSRPLLWAGSVIAALTIFFGGVQHENWLWAFQFAFFFIQTCVIVSIFAISSWTGPFWLRVIIASLFASAASFSSAQGLLIWPTLVLATILTGEPKDRKITGTIFLIALTVLIAWIYFRDLRIAPDDRLRLPLRELLTKPKVVIHGFFGLVGDPLVYWAPQNGRLALAWPVGLIVTAIFVWLSVGLIRDPHSRATAAPWIALGFYGFCFCLVTVFGRLGGGYNLFFLTSRYTTHPTLISLAVLALSLVAITSPVSETFRRHRLFSRAGFALVFILLTLAVIGDVDTFRQAATDAQNRSFAKNLIPFYRYFDPTIDGIRNGPFYALCPLKGKGIFEAGLEPLCRDGFFDEVRSAHFIETQPDETGSYRMSHLSKGHDESELVWVLSGTISSKKELIDKTLFIRPVGAGMFMTATRLEPSRGNRLPQYVWRVTLSSFILPDPKTPLEFWTYDRVSNAFRLVDTTRVLATTD
;
A
#
# COMPACT_ATOMS: atom_id res chain seq x y z
N MET A 1 -3.71 47.70 -31.09
CA MET A 1 -3.47 47.23 -29.69
C MET A 1 -4.53 46.19 -29.39
N SER A 2 -4.20 44.91 -29.44
CA SER A 2 -5.12 43.84 -29.09
C SER A 2 -5.33 43.85 -27.57
N ASN A 3 -6.59 43.88 -27.13
CA ASN A 3 -6.93 43.75 -25.72
C ASN A 3 -6.22 42.51 -25.13
N PRO A 4 -5.56 42.61 -23.96
CA PRO A 4 -5.00 41.47 -23.32
C PRO A 4 -6.13 40.45 -23.05
N PRO A 5 -5.89 39.15 -23.25
CA PRO A 5 -6.90 38.12 -23.04
C PRO A 5 -7.44 38.26 -21.61
N GLN A 6 -8.77 38.33 -21.49
CA GLN A 6 -9.44 38.39 -20.18
C GLN A 6 -9.02 37.17 -19.33
N PRO A 7 -8.62 37.37 -18.07
CA PRO A 7 -8.23 36.24 -17.21
C PRO A 7 -9.44 35.33 -17.04
N TYR A 8 -9.23 34.00 -17.23
CA TYR A 8 -10.25 32.99 -16.95
C TYR A 8 -10.83 33.22 -15.55
N PRO A 9 -12.16 33.26 -15.40
CA PRO A 9 -12.76 33.51 -14.10
C PRO A 9 -12.30 32.46 -13.08
N LYS A 10 -11.94 32.90 -11.87
CA LYS A 10 -11.48 32.03 -10.76
C LYS A 10 -12.38 30.79 -10.60
N ARG A 11 -13.70 31.00 -10.74
CA ARG A 11 -14.69 29.90 -10.61
C ARG A 11 -14.47 28.79 -11.64
N PHE A 12 -14.11 29.13 -12.88
CA PHE A 12 -13.85 28.16 -13.94
C PHE A 12 -12.60 27.29 -13.62
N ALA A 13 -11.47 27.95 -13.30
CA ALA A 13 -10.24 27.20 -12.95
C ALA A 13 -10.43 26.30 -11.73
N VAL A 14 -11.17 26.78 -10.70
CA VAL A 14 -11.49 26.00 -9.52
C VAL A 14 -12.40 24.82 -9.85
N ALA A 15 -13.43 25.02 -10.69
CA ALA A 15 -14.33 23.95 -11.11
C ALA A 15 -13.60 22.86 -11.90
N VAL A 16 -12.76 23.25 -12.86
CA VAL A 16 -11.94 22.31 -13.63
C VAL A 16 -11.03 21.50 -12.70
N ALA A 17 -10.28 22.18 -11.82
CA ALA A 17 -9.42 21.48 -10.87
C ALA A 17 -10.22 20.52 -9.98
N ALA A 18 -11.36 20.95 -9.42
CA ALA A 18 -12.22 20.11 -8.58
C ALA A 18 -12.73 18.87 -9.33
N SER A 19 -13.16 19.03 -10.59
CA SER A 19 -13.63 17.91 -11.41
C SER A 19 -12.55 16.86 -11.64
N PHE A 20 -11.33 17.26 -12.02
CA PHE A 20 -10.22 16.33 -12.21
C PHE A 20 -9.76 15.68 -10.91
N CYS A 21 -9.75 16.41 -9.79
CA CYS A 21 -9.44 15.85 -8.48
C CYS A 21 -10.49 14.83 -8.04
N SER A 22 -11.77 15.09 -8.31
CA SER A 22 -12.85 14.12 -8.09
C SER A 22 -12.68 12.87 -8.94
N LEU A 23 -12.25 13.00 -10.20
CA LEU A 23 -11.96 11.87 -11.07
C LEU A 23 -10.78 11.03 -10.54
N ALA A 24 -9.72 11.65 -10.00
CA ALA A 24 -8.63 10.92 -9.38
C ALA A 24 -9.11 10.12 -8.16
N ALA A 25 -9.91 10.72 -7.27
CA ALA A 25 -10.50 10.02 -6.13
C ALA A 25 -11.44 8.88 -6.57
N LEU A 26 -12.29 9.11 -7.57
CA LEU A 26 -13.18 8.07 -8.13
C LEU A 26 -12.40 6.96 -8.83
N GLY A 27 -11.28 7.26 -9.48
CA GLY A 27 -10.36 6.27 -10.05
C GLY A 27 -9.84 5.30 -8.99
N THR A 28 -9.46 5.80 -7.82
CA THR A 28 -9.04 4.97 -6.68
C THR A 28 -10.20 4.15 -6.11
N LEU A 29 -11.40 4.72 -6.04
CA LEU A 29 -12.59 3.96 -5.66
C LEU A 29 -12.86 2.82 -6.65
N ALA A 30 -12.75 3.09 -7.95
CA ALA A 30 -12.88 2.08 -8.99
C ALA A 30 -11.82 0.97 -8.85
N LEU A 31 -10.57 1.32 -8.51
CA LEU A 31 -9.51 0.36 -8.18
C LEU A 31 -9.95 -0.58 -7.04
N ILE A 32 -10.46 -0.02 -5.93
CA ILE A 32 -10.93 -0.80 -4.79
C ILE A 32 -12.12 -1.68 -5.17
N LEU A 33 -13.10 -1.14 -5.86
CA LEU A 33 -14.31 -1.88 -6.24
C LEU A 33 -14.03 -3.01 -7.23
N ALA A 34 -13.10 -2.81 -8.16
CA ALA A 34 -12.72 -3.81 -9.15
C ALA A 34 -11.78 -4.88 -8.57
N ASN A 35 -10.78 -4.48 -7.79
CA ASN A 35 -9.67 -5.35 -7.39
C ASN A 35 -9.64 -5.67 -5.88
N GLY A 36 -10.45 -5.02 -5.05
CA GLY A 36 -10.59 -5.39 -3.64
C GLY A 36 -11.23 -6.77 -3.51
N VAL A 37 -10.61 -7.67 -2.77
CA VAL A 37 -11.15 -9.01 -2.49
C VAL A 37 -11.65 -9.05 -1.06
N ASN A 38 -12.90 -9.52 -0.88
CA ASN A 38 -13.48 -9.69 0.45
C ASN A 38 -12.94 -10.97 1.10
N VAL A 39 -11.73 -10.90 1.62
CA VAL A 39 -11.05 -11.96 2.38
C VAL A 39 -9.95 -11.32 3.21
N PRO A 40 -9.67 -11.78 4.43
CA PRO A 40 -8.53 -11.30 5.21
C PRO A 40 -7.21 -11.51 4.46
N PHE A 41 -6.32 -10.53 4.56
CA PHE A 41 -5.03 -10.57 3.91
C PHE A 41 -3.91 -10.27 4.91
N ALA A 42 -2.84 -11.04 4.87
CA ALA A 42 -1.62 -10.87 5.64
C ALA A 42 -1.89 -10.66 7.16
N ASP A 43 -1.61 -9.47 7.70
CA ASP A 43 -1.73 -9.20 9.13
C ASP A 43 -3.19 -9.16 9.63
N GLU A 44 -4.20 -9.11 8.75
CA GLU A 44 -5.60 -9.18 9.15
C GLU A 44 -5.94 -10.50 9.86
N TRP A 45 -5.27 -11.59 9.50
CA TRP A 45 -5.47 -12.88 10.15
C TRP A 45 -5.16 -12.84 11.66
N TRP A 46 -4.24 -12.00 12.11
CA TRP A 46 -3.96 -11.80 13.54
C TRP A 46 -5.10 -11.11 14.27
N TYR A 47 -5.87 -10.28 13.57
CA TYR A 47 -6.95 -9.52 14.18
C TYR A 47 -8.21 -10.36 14.40
N SER A 48 -8.30 -11.58 13.86
CA SER A 48 -9.43 -12.48 14.10
C SER A 48 -9.60 -12.78 15.60
N ALA A 49 -8.52 -13.08 16.31
CA ALA A 49 -8.55 -13.31 17.75
C ALA A 49 -8.94 -12.04 18.55
N LEU A 50 -8.52 -10.86 18.08
CA LEU A 50 -8.92 -9.59 18.69
C LEU A 50 -10.43 -9.35 18.52
N VAL A 51 -10.94 -9.47 17.29
CA VAL A 51 -12.36 -9.27 16.97
C VAL A 51 -13.23 -10.27 17.74
N GLN A 52 -12.78 -11.53 17.87
CA GLN A 52 -13.48 -12.53 18.69
C GLN A 52 -13.57 -12.10 20.15
N LYS A 53 -12.48 -11.64 20.78
CA LYS A 53 -12.51 -11.12 22.16
C LYS A 53 -13.46 -9.95 22.32
N VAL A 54 -13.51 -9.04 21.33
CA VAL A 54 -14.48 -7.91 21.34
C VAL A 54 -15.91 -8.43 21.28
N LYS A 55 -16.19 -9.39 20.38
CA LYS A 55 -17.53 -9.99 20.22
C LYS A 55 -18.01 -10.69 21.49
N LEU A 56 -17.10 -11.37 22.22
CA LEU A 56 -17.40 -12.07 23.46
C LEU A 56 -17.43 -11.14 24.69
N GLY A 57 -17.12 -9.85 24.55
CA GLY A 57 -17.01 -8.91 25.68
C GLY A 57 -15.77 -9.12 26.56
N GLU A 58 -14.79 -9.88 26.10
CA GLU A 58 -13.55 -10.21 26.82
C GLU A 58 -12.41 -9.21 26.52
N ALA A 59 -12.60 -8.32 25.57
CA ALA A 59 -11.58 -7.34 25.20
C ALA A 59 -11.46 -6.25 26.27
N THR A 60 -10.24 -6.00 26.73
CA THR A 60 -9.90 -4.95 27.70
C THR A 60 -9.09 -3.85 27.01
N ILE A 61 -8.89 -2.72 27.68
CA ILE A 61 -7.97 -1.67 27.21
C ILE A 61 -6.58 -2.24 26.94
N ALA A 62 -6.10 -3.16 27.79
CA ALA A 62 -4.81 -3.82 27.62
C ALA A 62 -4.74 -4.64 26.30
N THR A 63 -5.85 -5.24 25.86
CA THR A 63 -5.94 -5.97 24.58
C THR A 63 -5.67 -5.04 23.41
N PHE A 64 -6.27 -3.86 23.37
CA PHE A 64 -6.04 -2.86 22.33
C PHE A 64 -4.67 -2.20 22.46
N TRP A 65 -4.19 -2.00 23.69
CA TRP A 65 -2.90 -1.39 23.98
C TRP A 65 -1.69 -2.27 23.65
N SER A 66 -1.89 -3.61 23.60
CA SER A 66 -0.82 -4.55 23.25
C SER A 66 -0.13 -4.15 21.94
N PRO A 67 1.19 -4.29 21.83
CA PRO A 67 1.92 -3.96 20.60
C PRO A 67 1.51 -4.92 19.46
N ASN A 68 1.63 -4.44 18.23
CA ASN A 68 1.62 -5.25 17.01
C ASN A 68 3.00 -5.09 16.36
N ASN A 69 3.82 -6.13 16.43
CA ASN A 69 5.25 -6.04 16.14
C ASN A 69 5.90 -4.91 16.97
N GLU A 70 6.55 -3.96 16.31
CA GLU A 70 7.19 -2.78 16.92
C GLU A 70 6.27 -1.56 17.07
N HIS A 71 4.98 -1.70 16.81
CA HIS A 71 4.05 -0.57 16.78
C HIS A 71 2.96 -0.66 17.86
N ARG A 72 2.60 0.48 18.43
CA ARG A 72 1.36 0.65 19.20
C ARG A 72 0.25 1.07 18.24
N MET A 73 -0.65 0.13 17.93
CA MET A 73 -1.72 0.32 16.95
C MET A 73 -3.09 0.38 17.63
N PHE A 74 -3.21 1.20 18.69
CA PHE A 74 -4.44 1.30 19.48
C PHE A 74 -5.63 1.74 18.62
N ILE A 75 -5.49 2.86 17.90
CA ILE A 75 -6.58 3.42 17.07
C ILE A 75 -6.97 2.46 15.93
N PRO A 76 -6.02 1.92 15.13
CA PRO A 76 -6.36 0.95 14.09
C PRO A 76 -7.01 -0.33 14.62
N LYS A 77 -6.60 -0.82 15.80
CA LYS A 77 -7.24 -2.00 16.41
C LYS A 77 -8.70 -1.74 16.79
N VAL A 78 -9.00 -0.56 17.35
CA VAL A 78 -10.37 -0.16 17.67
C VAL A 78 -11.18 -0.02 16.38
N GLU A 79 -10.67 0.73 15.40
CA GLU A 79 -11.32 0.95 14.11
C GLU A 79 -11.61 -0.39 13.41
N PHE A 80 -10.60 -1.24 13.25
CA PHE A 80 -10.74 -2.53 12.60
C PHE A 80 -11.77 -3.42 13.29
N SER A 81 -11.75 -3.48 14.62
CA SER A 81 -12.71 -4.28 15.38
C SER A 81 -14.14 -3.79 15.20
N VAL A 82 -14.35 -2.48 15.24
CA VAL A 82 -15.67 -1.88 15.02
C VAL A 82 -16.17 -2.16 13.61
N LEU A 83 -15.34 -1.94 12.60
CA LEU A 83 -15.72 -2.18 11.21
C LEU A 83 -15.93 -3.66 10.92
N ALA A 84 -15.09 -4.56 11.47
CA ALA A 84 -15.26 -6.00 11.32
C ALA A 84 -16.61 -6.46 11.84
N LEU A 85 -17.03 -5.98 13.01
CA LEU A 85 -18.34 -6.31 13.59
C LEU A 85 -19.50 -5.70 12.80
N LEU A 86 -19.41 -4.43 12.41
CA LEU A 86 -20.48 -3.72 11.69
C LEU A 86 -20.68 -4.25 10.27
N THR A 87 -19.62 -4.70 9.60
CA THR A 87 -19.65 -5.15 8.20
C THR A 87 -19.63 -6.68 8.04
N HIS A 88 -19.70 -7.44 9.13
CA HIS A 88 -19.47 -8.89 9.10
C HIS A 88 -18.16 -9.25 8.40
N TRP A 89 -17.08 -8.60 8.82
CA TRP A 89 -15.73 -8.73 8.23
C TRP A 89 -15.69 -8.54 6.71
N ASN A 90 -16.35 -7.53 6.21
CA ASN A 90 -16.25 -7.19 4.81
C ASN A 90 -15.00 -6.34 4.55
N SER A 91 -13.85 -6.99 4.22
CA SER A 91 -12.57 -6.30 3.95
C SER A 91 -12.72 -5.23 2.85
N LYS A 92 -13.57 -5.46 1.85
CA LYS A 92 -13.83 -4.46 0.79
C LYS A 92 -14.53 -3.21 1.34
N ALA A 93 -15.51 -3.37 2.24
CA ALA A 93 -16.17 -2.23 2.89
C ALA A 93 -15.19 -1.44 3.75
N MET A 94 -14.26 -2.11 4.44
CA MET A 94 -13.20 -1.46 5.22
C MET A 94 -12.23 -0.68 4.30
N MET A 95 -11.86 -1.21 3.13
CA MET A 95 -11.07 -0.49 2.13
C MET A 95 -11.80 0.78 1.63
N VAL A 96 -13.11 0.71 1.42
CA VAL A 96 -13.92 1.90 1.07
C VAL A 96 -13.93 2.91 2.21
N PHE A 97 -13.99 2.49 3.47
CA PHE A 97 -13.88 3.39 4.61
C PHE A 97 -12.54 4.14 4.65
N GLN A 98 -11.42 3.45 4.39
CA GLN A 98 -10.11 4.09 4.25
C GLN A 98 -10.10 5.14 3.12
N TRP A 99 -10.75 4.83 2.00
CA TRP A 99 -10.91 5.76 0.89
C TRP A 99 -11.69 7.02 1.32
N VAL A 100 -12.77 6.89 2.11
CA VAL A 100 -13.51 8.04 2.64
C VAL A 100 -12.61 8.93 3.50
N VAL A 101 -11.77 8.35 4.37
CA VAL A 101 -10.80 9.09 5.19
C VAL A 101 -9.83 9.90 4.31
N MET A 102 -9.34 9.29 3.22
CA MET A 102 -8.46 9.97 2.27
C MET A 102 -9.16 11.05 1.45
N VAL A 103 -10.45 10.88 1.13
CA VAL A 103 -11.24 11.93 0.47
C VAL A 103 -11.34 13.18 1.34
N VAL A 104 -11.53 13.01 2.67
CA VAL A 104 -11.51 14.14 3.61
C VAL A 104 -10.15 14.84 3.59
N ALA A 105 -9.05 14.09 3.63
CA ALA A 105 -7.69 14.66 3.55
C ALA A 105 -7.44 15.37 2.21
N GLY A 106 -7.86 14.77 1.10
CA GLY A 106 -7.78 15.38 -0.24
C GLY A 106 -8.58 16.67 -0.37
N ALA A 107 -9.78 16.73 0.23
CA ALA A 107 -10.59 17.95 0.27
C ALA A 107 -9.90 19.08 1.07
N LEU A 108 -9.26 18.75 2.20
CA LEU A 108 -8.45 19.71 2.97
C LEU A 108 -7.26 20.22 2.15
N LEU A 109 -6.54 19.34 1.47
CA LEU A 109 -5.46 19.74 0.55
C LEU A 109 -5.97 20.68 -0.54
N PHE A 110 -7.11 20.36 -1.15
CA PHE A 110 -7.72 21.23 -2.17
C PHE A 110 -8.06 22.62 -1.63
N VAL A 111 -8.62 22.69 -0.41
CA VAL A 111 -8.92 23.97 0.26
C VAL A 111 -7.64 24.77 0.50
N GLU A 112 -6.55 24.12 0.91
CA GLU A 112 -5.27 24.79 1.15
C GLU A 112 -4.64 25.29 -0.17
N PHE A 113 -4.70 24.51 -1.24
CA PHE A 113 -4.27 24.97 -2.57
C PHE A 113 -5.07 26.20 -3.05
N ARG A 114 -6.36 26.34 -2.67
CA ARG A 114 -7.16 27.53 -3.01
C ARG A 114 -6.64 28.82 -2.38
N LYS A 115 -5.93 28.75 -1.24
CA LYS A 115 -5.33 29.90 -0.57
C LYS A 115 -4.15 30.49 -1.36
N ILE A 116 -3.47 29.66 -2.17
CA ILE A 116 -2.35 30.07 -3.02
C ILE A 116 -2.75 30.28 -4.48
N TYR A 117 -4.07 30.51 -4.75
CA TYR A 117 -4.57 30.81 -6.08
C TYR A 117 -4.06 32.14 -6.57
N SER A 118 -3.53 32.21 -7.81
CA SER A 118 -3.11 33.43 -8.46
C SER A 118 -3.94 33.70 -9.71
N PRO A 119 -4.65 34.86 -9.80
CA PRO A 119 -5.42 35.24 -10.99
C PRO A 119 -4.56 35.40 -12.25
N SER A 120 -3.28 35.74 -12.10
CA SER A 120 -2.34 35.89 -13.22
C SER A 120 -1.88 34.56 -13.82
N ARG A 121 -2.10 33.41 -13.14
CA ARG A 121 -1.63 32.08 -13.56
C ARG A 121 -2.63 30.98 -13.25
N PRO A 122 -3.87 31.08 -13.70
CA PRO A 122 -4.95 30.17 -13.33
C PRO A 122 -4.69 28.73 -13.83
N LEU A 123 -4.09 28.56 -15.01
CA LEU A 123 -3.78 27.25 -15.57
C LEU A 123 -2.64 26.55 -14.82
N LEU A 124 -1.60 27.29 -14.43
CA LEU A 124 -0.51 26.70 -13.62
C LEU A 124 -1.03 26.25 -12.26
N TRP A 125 -1.87 27.07 -11.62
CA TRP A 125 -2.50 26.70 -10.37
C TRP A 125 -3.38 25.43 -10.54
N ALA A 126 -4.27 25.42 -11.53
CA ALA A 126 -5.14 24.26 -11.76
C ALA A 126 -4.32 22.99 -12.06
N GLY A 127 -3.32 23.09 -12.93
CA GLY A 127 -2.42 21.96 -13.24
C GLY A 127 -1.66 21.46 -12.01
N SER A 128 -1.17 22.36 -11.15
CA SER A 128 -0.49 21.97 -9.91
C SER A 128 -1.41 21.23 -8.94
N VAL A 129 -2.66 21.70 -8.80
CA VAL A 129 -3.67 21.05 -7.95
C VAL A 129 -4.05 19.67 -8.50
N ILE A 130 -4.28 19.58 -9.82
CA ILE A 130 -4.60 18.32 -10.48
C ILE A 130 -3.45 17.32 -10.29
N ALA A 131 -2.21 17.72 -10.58
CA ALA A 131 -1.04 16.85 -10.41
C ALA A 131 -0.86 16.42 -8.95
N ALA A 132 -0.99 17.34 -8.00
CA ALA A 132 -0.88 17.02 -6.57
C ALA A 132 -1.92 15.99 -6.13
N LEU A 133 -3.19 16.18 -6.46
CA LEU A 133 -4.25 15.27 -6.02
C LEU A 133 -4.27 13.96 -6.83
N THR A 134 -3.82 13.93 -8.08
CA THR A 134 -3.57 12.68 -8.81
C THR A 134 -2.47 11.86 -8.11
N ILE A 135 -1.36 12.48 -7.70
CA ILE A 135 -0.31 11.80 -6.92
C ILE A 135 -0.85 11.35 -5.56
N PHE A 136 -1.66 12.16 -4.88
CA PHE A 136 -2.22 11.87 -3.57
C PHE A 136 -3.16 10.66 -3.58
N PHE A 137 -4.03 10.55 -4.59
CA PHE A 137 -4.91 9.41 -4.81
C PHE A 137 -4.27 8.32 -5.67
N GLY A 138 -2.98 8.42 -5.99
CA GLY A 138 -2.31 7.57 -6.95
C GLY A 138 -2.40 6.08 -6.64
N GLY A 139 -2.57 5.28 -7.68
CA GLY A 139 -2.61 3.82 -7.63
C GLY A 139 -1.29 3.21 -7.19
N VAL A 140 -0.18 3.94 -7.26
CA VAL A 140 1.14 3.48 -6.77
C VAL A 140 1.12 3.04 -5.30
N GLN A 141 0.08 3.42 -4.55
CA GLN A 141 -0.21 3.03 -3.18
C GLN A 141 -1.13 1.79 -3.09
N HIS A 142 -1.23 0.98 -4.14
CA HIS A 142 -2.25 -0.07 -4.27
C HIS A 142 -2.29 -1.07 -3.12
N GLU A 143 -1.15 -1.41 -2.52
CA GLU A 143 -1.15 -2.27 -1.32
C GLU A 143 -1.96 -1.62 -0.18
N ASN A 144 -1.85 -0.30 0.01
CA ASN A 144 -2.60 0.39 1.03
C ASN A 144 -4.09 0.54 0.66
N TRP A 145 -4.41 0.70 -0.63
CA TRP A 145 -5.81 0.75 -1.09
C TRP A 145 -6.52 -0.60 -1.02
N LEU A 146 -5.80 -1.70 -1.27
CA LEU A 146 -6.36 -3.04 -1.41
C LEU A 146 -6.08 -3.94 -0.20
N TRP A 147 -5.80 -3.34 0.96
CA TRP A 147 -5.55 -4.03 2.20
C TRP A 147 -6.15 -3.27 3.38
N ALA A 148 -7.21 -3.82 3.99
CA ALA A 148 -7.98 -3.14 5.03
C ALA A 148 -7.15 -2.83 6.30
N PHE A 149 -6.14 -3.63 6.61
CA PHE A 149 -5.21 -3.38 7.71
C PHE A 149 -4.41 -2.07 7.57
N GLN A 150 -4.27 -1.53 6.35
CA GLN A 150 -3.46 -0.34 6.08
C GLN A 150 -4.17 0.99 6.42
N PHE A 151 -5.31 0.95 7.09
CA PHE A 151 -5.97 2.13 7.65
C PHE A 151 -5.00 3.06 8.38
N ALA A 152 -4.06 2.49 9.16
CA ALA A 152 -3.06 3.26 9.90
C ALA A 152 -2.28 4.25 9.02
N PHE A 153 -1.88 3.86 7.80
CA PHE A 153 -1.12 4.73 6.89
C PHE A 153 -1.94 5.94 6.45
N PHE A 154 -3.17 5.69 6.01
CA PHE A 154 -4.06 6.75 5.53
C PHE A 154 -4.57 7.63 6.66
N PHE A 155 -4.88 7.06 7.81
CA PHE A 155 -5.30 7.82 8.97
C PHE A 155 -4.19 8.73 9.50
N ILE A 156 -2.95 8.23 9.60
CA ILE A 156 -1.79 9.05 9.99
C ILE A 156 -1.58 10.18 8.97
N GLN A 157 -1.63 9.90 7.66
CA GLN A 157 -1.50 10.93 6.64
C GLN A 157 -2.57 12.01 6.76
N THR A 158 -3.81 11.62 7.03
CA THR A 158 -4.91 12.55 7.31
C THR A 158 -4.63 13.39 8.54
N CYS A 159 -4.20 12.77 9.65
CA CYS A 159 -3.84 13.47 10.88
C CYS A 159 -2.69 14.46 10.67
N VAL A 160 -1.68 14.10 9.87
CA VAL A 160 -0.56 14.99 9.47
C VAL A 160 -1.10 16.24 8.79
N ILE A 161 -1.95 16.06 7.78
CA ILE A 161 -2.54 17.16 7.01
C ILE A 161 -3.38 18.07 7.91
N VAL A 162 -4.28 17.49 8.71
CA VAL A 162 -5.14 18.25 9.64
C VAL A 162 -4.29 19.03 10.64
N SER A 163 -3.31 18.39 11.28
CA SER A 163 -2.49 19.01 12.32
C SER A 163 -1.64 20.15 11.80
N ILE A 164 -1.00 19.97 10.65
CA ILE A 164 -0.15 20.99 10.03
C ILE A 164 -1.02 22.19 9.60
N PHE A 165 -2.16 21.94 8.95
CA PHE A 165 -3.02 23.04 8.49
C PHE A 165 -3.74 23.74 9.64
N ALA A 166 -4.10 23.02 10.71
CA ALA A 166 -4.62 23.65 11.92
C ALA A 166 -3.63 24.66 12.50
N ILE A 167 -2.36 24.30 12.63
CA ILE A 167 -1.33 25.19 13.20
C ILE A 167 -0.93 26.31 12.26
N SER A 168 -0.76 26.02 10.95
CA SER A 168 -0.11 26.96 10.02
C SER A 168 -1.07 27.80 9.19
N SER A 169 -2.26 27.31 8.89
CA SER A 169 -3.13 27.90 7.87
C SER A 169 -4.49 28.33 8.39
N TRP A 170 -4.95 27.80 9.52
CA TRP A 170 -6.23 28.20 10.10
C TRP A 170 -6.09 29.53 10.88
N THR A 171 -7.11 30.39 10.79
CA THR A 171 -7.11 31.74 11.38
C THR A 171 -7.73 31.81 12.77
N GLY A 172 -8.09 30.66 13.38
CA GLY A 172 -8.67 30.58 14.73
C GLY A 172 -7.68 30.97 15.85
N PRO A 173 -8.15 31.00 17.10
CA PRO A 173 -7.30 31.31 18.25
C PRO A 173 -6.09 30.36 18.33
N PHE A 174 -4.90 30.91 18.61
CA PHE A 174 -3.64 30.16 18.56
C PHE A 174 -3.69 28.85 19.40
N TRP A 175 -4.12 28.93 20.64
CA TRP A 175 -4.18 27.74 21.51
C TRP A 175 -5.18 26.69 21.06
N LEU A 176 -6.32 27.10 20.48
CA LEU A 176 -7.26 26.15 19.91
C LEU A 176 -6.65 25.40 18.72
N ARG A 177 -5.88 26.09 17.89
CA ARG A 177 -5.12 25.50 16.77
C ARG A 177 -4.09 24.49 17.28
N VAL A 178 -3.32 24.84 18.35
CA VAL A 178 -2.35 23.97 18.99
C VAL A 178 -3.04 22.73 19.59
N ILE A 179 -4.16 22.89 20.28
CA ILE A 179 -4.92 21.79 20.87
C ILE A 179 -5.42 20.82 19.78
N ILE A 180 -6.06 21.34 18.74
CA ILE A 180 -6.54 20.50 17.62
C ILE A 180 -5.39 19.75 16.96
N ALA A 181 -4.29 20.43 16.65
CA ALA A 181 -3.12 19.79 16.06
C ALA A 181 -2.56 18.69 16.97
N SER A 182 -2.51 18.93 18.29
CA SER A 182 -2.00 17.97 19.27
C SER A 182 -2.93 16.75 19.43
N LEU A 183 -4.26 16.93 19.34
CA LEU A 183 -5.21 15.81 19.37
C LEU A 183 -5.00 14.87 18.18
N PHE A 184 -4.92 15.41 16.96
CA PHE A 184 -4.66 14.59 15.77
C PHE A 184 -3.25 13.99 15.78
N ALA A 185 -2.23 14.72 16.27
CA ALA A 185 -0.89 14.18 16.43
C ALA A 185 -0.84 13.02 17.43
N SER A 186 -1.58 13.11 18.54
CA SER A 186 -1.71 12.02 19.52
C SER A 186 -2.41 10.80 18.90
N ALA A 187 -3.51 11.01 18.17
CA ALA A 187 -4.20 9.93 17.47
C ALA A 187 -3.28 9.24 16.45
N ALA A 188 -2.53 9.99 15.66
CA ALA A 188 -1.53 9.45 14.74
C ALA A 188 -0.44 8.64 15.47
N SER A 189 0.05 9.14 16.61
CA SER A 189 1.10 8.47 17.40
C SER A 189 0.65 7.09 17.90
N PHE A 190 -0.62 6.95 18.30
CA PHE A 190 -1.20 5.68 18.73
C PHE A 190 -1.81 4.85 17.59
N SER A 191 -1.52 5.25 16.36
CA SER A 191 -1.86 4.45 15.17
C SER A 191 -0.67 3.67 14.62
N SER A 192 0.53 4.23 14.64
CA SER A 192 1.79 3.52 14.34
C SER A 192 2.99 4.41 14.68
N ALA A 193 4.20 3.84 14.74
CA ALA A 193 5.43 4.56 15.10
C ALA A 193 5.70 5.80 14.22
N GLN A 194 5.35 5.75 12.93
CA GLN A 194 5.50 6.90 12.03
C GLN A 194 4.62 8.10 12.42
N GLY A 195 3.56 7.88 13.19
CA GLY A 195 2.75 8.97 13.74
C GLY A 195 3.50 9.86 14.73
N LEU A 196 4.55 9.35 15.40
CA LEU A 196 5.41 10.16 16.27
C LEU A 196 6.16 11.26 15.52
N LEU A 197 6.38 11.11 14.21
CA LEU A 197 7.10 12.09 13.38
C LEU A 197 6.30 13.39 13.17
N ILE A 198 5.05 13.39 13.54
CA ILE A 198 4.19 14.59 13.47
C ILE A 198 4.66 15.67 14.44
N TRP A 199 5.20 15.29 15.60
CA TRP A 199 5.59 16.22 16.66
C TRP A 199 6.73 17.16 16.26
N PRO A 200 7.91 16.68 15.79
CA PRO A 200 8.94 17.57 15.27
C PRO A 200 8.46 18.40 14.09
N THR A 201 7.51 17.85 13.29
CA THR A 201 6.89 18.58 12.17
C THR A 201 6.04 19.74 12.67
N LEU A 202 5.26 19.59 13.75
CA LEU A 202 4.45 20.66 14.33
C LEU A 202 5.33 21.75 14.98
N VAL A 203 6.44 21.37 15.59
CA VAL A 203 7.45 22.34 16.08
C VAL A 203 7.96 23.20 14.92
N LEU A 204 8.40 22.56 13.83
CA LEU A 204 8.84 23.29 12.63
C LEU A 204 7.73 24.19 12.07
N ALA A 205 6.52 23.67 11.92
CA ALA A 205 5.38 24.43 11.44
C ALA A 205 5.12 25.67 12.32
N THR A 206 5.12 25.52 13.65
CA THR A 206 4.91 26.63 14.60
C THR A 206 5.97 27.70 14.47
N ILE A 207 7.24 27.34 14.32
CA ILE A 207 8.37 28.27 14.15
C ILE A 207 8.20 29.07 12.85
N LEU A 208 7.69 28.46 11.78
CA LEU A 208 7.56 29.11 10.47
C LEU A 208 6.29 29.96 10.33
N THR A 209 5.29 29.83 11.24
CA THR A 209 4.07 30.66 11.20
C THR A 209 4.34 32.16 11.31
N GLY A 210 3.34 32.98 10.97
CA GLY A 210 3.36 34.45 11.19
C GLY A 210 3.03 34.89 12.62
N GLU A 211 2.90 33.98 13.59
CA GLU A 211 2.55 34.29 14.98
C GLU A 211 3.62 35.13 15.68
N PRO A 212 3.26 35.94 16.70
CA PRO A 212 4.20 36.64 17.57
C PRO A 212 5.22 35.72 18.23
N LYS A 213 6.40 36.22 18.52
CA LYS A 213 7.55 35.46 19.04
C LYS A 213 7.24 34.73 20.35
N ASP A 214 6.52 35.37 21.26
CA ASP A 214 6.08 34.81 22.53
C ASP A 214 5.18 33.58 22.36
N ARG A 215 4.19 33.66 21.45
CA ARG A 215 3.33 32.52 21.12
C ARG A 215 4.09 31.38 20.44
N LYS A 216 5.05 31.68 19.58
CA LYS A 216 5.91 30.65 18.98
C LYS A 216 6.73 29.93 20.04
N ILE A 217 7.34 30.66 20.96
CA ILE A 217 8.15 30.08 22.02
C ILE A 217 7.29 29.23 22.94
N THR A 218 6.18 29.76 23.45
CA THR A 218 5.30 29.01 24.38
C THR A 218 4.65 27.81 23.72
N GLY A 219 4.19 27.93 22.46
CA GLY A 219 3.66 26.83 21.68
C GLY A 219 4.70 25.74 21.39
N THR A 220 5.93 26.13 21.06
CA THR A 220 7.03 25.19 20.84
C THR A 220 7.39 24.42 22.11
N ILE A 221 7.50 25.11 23.26
CA ILE A 221 7.76 24.46 24.56
C ILE A 221 6.64 23.47 24.89
N PHE A 222 5.38 23.86 24.71
CA PHE A 222 4.23 22.98 24.93
C PHE A 222 4.28 21.74 24.03
N LEU A 223 4.54 21.91 22.73
CA LEU A 223 4.64 20.79 21.78
C LEU A 223 5.81 19.86 22.11
N ILE A 224 6.97 20.38 22.54
CA ILE A 224 8.11 19.57 22.97
C ILE A 224 7.77 18.78 24.25
N ALA A 225 7.16 19.43 25.24
CA ALA A 225 6.74 18.76 26.47
C ALA A 225 5.74 17.61 26.18
N LEU A 226 4.79 17.89 25.31
CA LEU A 226 3.80 16.87 24.90
C LEU A 226 4.44 15.76 24.06
N THR A 227 5.43 16.07 23.22
CA THR A 227 6.23 15.07 22.49
C THR A 227 6.90 14.10 23.45
N VAL A 228 7.57 14.62 24.48
CA VAL A 228 8.25 13.80 25.50
C VAL A 228 7.24 12.92 26.23
N LEU A 229 6.10 13.48 26.64
CA LEU A 229 5.04 12.73 27.32
C LEU A 229 4.49 11.60 26.42
N ILE A 230 4.14 11.90 25.18
CA ILE A 230 3.56 10.92 24.24
C ILE A 230 4.60 9.84 23.90
N ALA A 231 5.86 10.22 23.67
CA ALA A 231 6.94 9.26 23.43
C ALA A 231 7.15 8.35 24.66
N TRP A 232 7.15 8.90 25.87
CA TRP A 232 7.26 8.12 27.08
C TRP A 232 6.10 7.12 27.23
N ILE A 233 4.85 7.54 27.00
CA ILE A 233 3.67 6.65 27.01
C ILE A 233 3.79 5.58 25.91
N TYR A 234 4.22 5.97 24.72
CA TYR A 234 4.34 5.07 23.56
C TYR A 234 5.36 3.96 23.81
N PHE A 235 6.57 4.31 24.28
CA PHE A 235 7.68 3.36 24.44
C PHE A 235 7.65 2.61 25.79
N ARG A 236 6.82 3.05 26.74
CA ARG A 236 6.65 2.35 28.01
C ARG A 236 6.18 0.91 27.75
N ASP A 237 6.92 -0.06 28.30
CA ASP A 237 6.64 -1.50 28.17
C ASP A 237 6.59 -2.03 26.71
N LEU A 238 7.11 -1.26 25.74
CA LEU A 238 7.23 -1.73 24.37
C LEU A 238 8.46 -2.65 24.26
N ARG A 239 8.19 -3.97 24.19
CA ARG A 239 9.23 -4.96 23.93
C ARG A 239 9.38 -5.11 22.43
N ILE A 240 10.56 -4.78 21.91
CA ILE A 240 10.91 -4.94 20.51
C ILE A 240 11.65 -6.27 20.40
N ALA A 241 11.21 -7.14 19.48
CA ALA A 241 11.90 -8.41 19.24
C ALA A 241 13.37 -8.16 18.85
N PRO A 242 14.32 -8.85 19.50
CA PRO A 242 15.75 -8.57 19.27
C PRO A 242 16.24 -8.99 17.88
N ASP A 243 15.52 -9.85 17.19
CA ASP A 243 15.95 -10.50 15.95
C ASP A 243 15.14 -10.05 14.72
N ASP A 244 14.94 -8.74 14.59
CA ASP A 244 14.29 -8.18 13.41
C ASP A 244 15.32 -7.98 12.28
N ARG A 245 15.43 -8.98 11.40
CA ARG A 245 16.33 -8.97 10.22
C ARG A 245 16.06 -7.83 9.24
N LEU A 246 14.90 -7.17 9.35
CA LEU A 246 14.54 -6.03 8.50
C LEU A 246 15.17 -4.72 9.01
N ARG A 247 15.64 -4.67 10.26
CA ARG A 247 16.27 -3.47 10.82
C ARG A 247 17.70 -3.35 10.37
N LEU A 248 18.09 -2.13 10.04
CA LEU A 248 19.48 -1.80 9.80
C LEU A 248 20.17 -1.48 11.13
N PRO A 249 21.16 -2.29 11.58
CA PRO A 249 21.90 -1.97 12.77
C PRO A 249 22.60 -0.61 12.64
N LEU A 250 22.63 0.19 13.71
CA LEU A 250 23.24 1.52 13.70
C LEU A 250 24.71 1.50 13.21
N ARG A 251 25.44 0.44 13.53
CA ARG A 251 26.81 0.23 13.05
C ARG A 251 26.87 0.12 11.52
N GLU A 252 25.93 -0.60 10.91
CA GLU A 252 25.90 -0.78 9.45
C GLU A 252 25.51 0.49 8.72
N LEU A 253 24.70 1.34 9.34
CA LEU A 253 24.36 2.66 8.83
C LEU A 253 25.60 3.51 8.53
N LEU A 254 26.59 3.45 9.40
CA LEU A 254 27.86 4.20 9.27
C LEU A 254 28.83 3.52 8.30
N THR A 255 28.79 2.19 8.19
CA THR A 255 29.71 1.41 7.35
C THR A 255 29.23 1.21 5.91
N LYS A 256 27.91 1.37 5.68
CA LYS A 256 27.30 1.18 4.33
C LYS A 256 26.59 2.46 3.82
N PRO A 257 27.27 3.62 3.75
CA PRO A 257 26.62 4.91 3.45
C PRO A 257 25.94 4.92 2.08
N LYS A 258 26.46 4.21 1.07
CA LYS A 258 25.82 4.09 -0.25
C LYS A 258 24.43 3.47 -0.17
N VAL A 259 24.27 2.38 0.60
CA VAL A 259 22.99 1.68 0.75
C VAL A 259 21.98 2.59 1.43
N VAL A 260 22.41 3.33 2.45
CA VAL A 260 21.56 4.30 3.17
C VAL A 260 21.12 5.44 2.26
N ILE A 261 22.04 6.00 1.49
CA ILE A 261 21.77 7.08 0.53
C ILE A 261 20.78 6.60 -0.53
N HIS A 262 21.03 5.43 -1.14
CA HIS A 262 20.11 4.85 -2.12
C HIS A 262 18.75 4.54 -1.50
N GLY A 263 18.70 4.00 -0.27
CA GLY A 263 17.46 3.72 0.43
C GLY A 263 16.65 4.99 0.70
N PHE A 264 17.29 6.03 1.24
CA PHE A 264 16.60 7.29 1.56
C PHE A 264 16.05 7.98 0.32
N PHE A 265 16.91 8.26 -0.66
CA PHE A 265 16.45 8.90 -1.89
C PHE A 265 15.59 7.97 -2.75
N GLY A 266 15.82 6.65 -2.66
CA GLY A 266 14.95 5.66 -3.29
C GLY A 266 13.51 5.79 -2.85
N LEU A 267 13.23 5.85 -1.54
CA LEU A 267 11.88 6.06 -1.03
C LEU A 267 11.26 7.40 -1.46
N VAL A 268 12.07 8.47 -1.55
CA VAL A 268 11.58 9.78 -2.00
C VAL A 268 11.16 9.73 -3.48
N GLY A 269 11.93 9.06 -4.33
CA GLY A 269 11.68 9.03 -5.77
C GLY A 269 10.75 7.91 -6.23
N ASP A 270 10.59 6.86 -5.44
CA ASP A 270 9.83 5.66 -5.79
C ASP A 270 8.39 5.93 -6.27
N PRO A 271 7.60 6.82 -5.64
CA PRO A 271 6.26 7.14 -6.12
C PRO A 271 6.21 7.66 -7.56
N LEU A 272 7.30 8.25 -8.06
CA LEU A 272 7.38 8.85 -9.38
C LEU A 272 7.93 7.91 -10.46
N VAL A 273 8.55 6.80 -10.06
CA VAL A 273 9.15 5.83 -10.98
C VAL A 273 8.55 4.43 -10.86
N TYR A 274 7.43 4.31 -10.17
CA TYR A 274 6.76 3.03 -9.90
C TYR A 274 6.38 2.27 -11.19
N TRP A 275 6.17 2.99 -12.29
CA TRP A 275 5.89 2.47 -13.64
C TRP A 275 7.08 1.77 -14.31
N ALA A 276 8.30 1.97 -13.83
CA ALA A 276 9.48 1.38 -14.47
C ALA A 276 9.57 -0.13 -14.15
N PRO A 277 10.07 -0.95 -15.10
CA PRO A 277 10.36 -2.36 -14.81
C PRO A 277 11.27 -2.51 -13.58
N GLN A 278 11.19 -3.63 -12.90
CA GLN A 278 11.82 -3.85 -11.58
C GLN A 278 13.25 -3.34 -11.47
N ASN A 279 14.13 -3.72 -12.40
CA ASN A 279 15.54 -3.25 -12.41
C ASN A 279 15.64 -1.75 -12.72
N GLY A 280 14.80 -1.24 -13.60
CA GLY A 280 14.73 0.19 -13.93
C GLY A 280 14.26 1.01 -12.75
N ARG A 281 13.27 0.53 -12.00
CA ARG A 281 12.74 1.18 -10.79
C ARG A 281 13.83 1.34 -9.73
N LEU A 282 14.59 0.28 -9.41
CA LEU A 282 15.74 0.34 -8.49
C LEU A 282 16.80 1.34 -8.94
N ALA A 283 17.09 1.39 -10.25
CA ALA A 283 18.10 2.30 -10.80
C ALA A 283 17.63 3.77 -10.79
N LEU A 284 16.35 4.04 -11.04
CA LEU A 284 15.81 5.39 -11.22
C LEU A 284 15.31 6.04 -9.92
N ALA A 285 14.87 5.25 -8.93
CA ALA A 285 14.23 5.80 -7.73
C ALA A 285 15.16 6.75 -6.95
N TRP A 286 16.40 6.36 -6.68
CA TRP A 286 17.30 7.20 -5.90
C TRP A 286 17.77 8.49 -6.62
N PRO A 287 18.09 8.52 -7.94
CA PRO A 287 18.45 9.77 -8.61
C PRO A 287 17.27 10.74 -8.70
N VAL A 288 16.07 10.22 -8.99
CA VAL A 288 14.84 11.03 -9.02
C VAL A 288 14.54 11.60 -7.63
N GLY A 289 14.68 10.79 -6.58
CA GLY A 289 14.51 11.26 -5.20
C GLY A 289 15.53 12.31 -4.78
N LEU A 290 16.78 12.19 -5.24
CA LEU A 290 17.80 13.22 -5.02
C LEU A 290 17.42 14.55 -5.68
N ILE A 291 16.95 14.51 -6.93
CA ILE A 291 16.49 15.70 -7.66
C ILE A 291 15.30 16.34 -6.95
N VAL A 292 14.29 15.56 -6.57
CA VAL A 292 13.10 16.05 -5.82
C VAL A 292 13.51 16.71 -4.51
N THR A 293 14.43 16.07 -3.77
CA THR A 293 14.97 16.62 -2.53
C THR A 293 15.70 17.93 -2.74
N ALA A 294 16.56 18.03 -3.76
CA ALA A 294 17.28 19.25 -4.10
C ALA A 294 16.33 20.39 -4.43
N ILE A 295 15.28 20.12 -5.23
CA ILE A 295 14.25 21.13 -5.56
C ILE A 295 13.50 21.56 -4.30
N PHE A 296 13.08 20.61 -3.45
CA PHE A 296 12.38 20.92 -2.20
C PHE A 296 13.23 21.82 -1.29
N VAL A 297 14.48 21.45 -1.07
CA VAL A 297 15.41 22.22 -0.20
C VAL A 297 15.64 23.61 -0.77
N TRP A 298 15.91 23.72 -2.06
CA TRP A 298 16.13 25.00 -2.73
C TRP A 298 14.91 25.94 -2.61
N LEU A 299 13.70 25.44 -2.90
CA LEU A 299 12.47 26.21 -2.74
C LEU A 299 12.22 26.61 -1.29
N SER A 300 12.39 25.66 -0.36
CA SER A 300 12.16 25.90 1.08
C SER A 300 13.09 26.98 1.62
N VAL A 301 14.40 26.88 1.32
CA VAL A 301 15.40 27.88 1.77
C VAL A 301 15.10 29.26 1.18
N GLY A 302 14.74 29.32 -0.12
CA GLY A 302 14.38 30.59 -0.76
C GLY A 302 13.14 31.24 -0.14
N LEU A 303 12.09 30.45 0.12
CA LEU A 303 10.83 30.97 0.66
C LEU A 303 10.88 31.28 2.17
N ILE A 304 11.71 30.56 2.95
CA ILE A 304 11.94 30.87 4.38
C ILE A 304 12.66 32.22 4.55
N ARG A 305 13.59 32.55 3.64
CA ARG A 305 14.33 33.81 3.67
C ARG A 305 13.47 35.02 3.31
N ASP A 306 12.36 34.80 2.61
CA ASP A 306 11.40 35.85 2.28
C ASP A 306 10.30 35.94 3.36
N PRO A 307 10.28 37.00 4.20
CA PRO A 307 9.30 37.16 5.28
C PRO A 307 7.83 37.14 4.80
N HIS A 308 7.56 37.57 3.58
CA HIS A 308 6.19 37.63 3.02
C HIS A 308 5.69 36.29 2.53
N SER A 309 6.58 35.46 1.98
CA SER A 309 6.24 34.13 1.48
C SER A 309 6.32 33.04 2.53
N ARG A 310 7.11 33.24 3.61
CA ARG A 310 7.39 32.24 4.64
C ARG A 310 6.13 31.67 5.28
N ALA A 311 5.18 32.51 5.67
CA ALA A 311 3.94 32.06 6.33
C ALA A 311 3.07 31.22 5.38
N THR A 312 3.00 31.60 4.09
CA THR A 312 2.27 30.85 3.06
C THR A 312 2.96 29.52 2.70
N ALA A 313 4.29 29.48 2.75
CA ALA A 313 5.07 28.29 2.48
C ALA A 313 5.13 27.31 3.67
N ALA A 314 4.94 27.80 4.90
CA ALA A 314 5.09 27.03 6.14
C ALA A 314 4.36 25.68 6.15
N PRO A 315 3.06 25.56 5.80
CA PRO A 315 2.35 24.28 5.81
C PRO A 315 2.95 23.28 4.81
N TRP A 316 3.40 23.74 3.65
CA TRP A 316 3.97 22.89 2.60
C TRP A 316 5.39 22.42 2.94
N ILE A 317 6.20 23.30 3.56
CA ILE A 317 7.51 22.94 4.09
C ILE A 317 7.36 21.87 5.17
N ALA A 318 6.40 22.04 6.08
CA ALA A 318 6.13 21.06 7.13
C ALA A 318 5.65 19.72 6.57
N LEU A 319 4.76 19.71 5.56
CA LEU A 319 4.30 18.49 4.88
C LEU A 319 5.47 17.73 4.25
N GLY A 320 6.32 18.39 3.48
CA GLY A 320 7.49 17.77 2.87
C GLY A 320 8.48 17.27 3.93
N PHE A 321 8.72 18.03 4.99
CA PHE A 321 9.58 17.64 6.12
C PHE A 321 9.09 16.35 6.79
N TYR A 322 7.78 16.20 7.01
CA TYR A 322 7.20 14.96 7.52
C TYR A 322 7.51 13.77 6.58
N GLY A 323 7.34 13.96 5.27
CA GLY A 323 7.66 12.93 4.27
C GLY A 323 9.14 12.49 4.34
N PHE A 324 10.07 13.42 4.50
CA PHE A 324 11.50 13.10 4.68
C PHE A 324 11.78 12.38 5.99
N CYS A 325 11.15 12.81 7.09
CA CYS A 325 11.26 12.09 8.37
C CYS A 325 10.76 10.65 8.26
N PHE A 326 9.65 10.43 7.54
CA PHE A 326 9.16 9.08 7.26
C PHE A 326 10.17 8.25 6.47
N CYS A 327 10.74 8.78 5.38
CA CYS A 327 11.76 8.09 4.59
C CYS A 327 12.97 7.71 5.47
N LEU A 328 13.42 8.63 6.32
CA LEU A 328 14.54 8.40 7.20
C LEU A 328 14.27 7.25 8.19
N VAL A 329 13.14 7.28 8.88
CA VAL A 329 12.77 6.22 9.86
C VAL A 329 12.53 4.88 9.16
N THR A 330 11.99 4.87 7.93
CA THR A 330 11.81 3.65 7.14
C THR A 330 13.15 3.03 6.76
N VAL A 331 14.16 3.83 6.42
CA VAL A 331 15.54 3.34 6.19
C VAL A 331 16.05 2.59 7.43
N PHE A 332 15.93 3.17 8.62
CA PHE A 332 16.36 2.50 9.85
C PHE A 332 15.59 1.22 10.14
N GLY A 333 14.29 1.22 9.89
CA GLY A 333 13.39 0.13 10.26
C GLY A 333 13.31 -1.00 9.24
N ARG A 334 13.70 -0.80 7.98
CA ARG A 334 13.38 -1.74 6.88
C ARG A 334 14.53 -2.02 5.90
N LEU A 335 15.62 -1.28 5.95
CA LEU A 335 16.73 -1.44 5.00
C LEU A 335 17.71 -2.57 5.36
N GLY A 336 17.46 -3.32 6.44
CA GLY A 336 18.33 -4.43 6.88
C GLY A 336 18.49 -5.54 5.82
N GLY A 337 17.44 -5.77 5.00
CA GLY A 337 17.48 -6.66 3.84
C GLY A 337 18.19 -6.08 2.61
N GLY A 338 18.70 -4.85 2.65
CA GLY A 338 19.34 -4.15 1.55
C GLY A 338 18.37 -3.32 0.69
N TYR A 339 18.93 -2.59 -0.27
CA TYR A 339 18.16 -1.79 -1.23
C TYR A 339 17.66 -2.68 -2.36
N ASN A 340 16.40 -3.08 -2.29
CA ASN A 340 15.73 -3.97 -3.24
C ASN A 340 14.24 -3.62 -3.36
N LEU A 341 13.48 -4.35 -4.19
CA LEU A 341 12.05 -4.10 -4.40
C LEU A 341 11.19 -4.44 -3.18
N PHE A 342 11.64 -5.32 -2.30
CA PHE A 342 10.96 -5.58 -1.04
C PHE A 342 11.03 -4.39 -0.09
N PHE A 343 12.13 -3.61 -0.16
CA PHE A 343 12.27 -2.34 0.54
C PHE A 343 11.44 -1.22 -0.12
N LEU A 344 11.42 -1.16 -1.49
CA LEU A 344 10.62 -0.21 -2.27
C LEU A 344 9.21 -0.78 -2.54
N THR A 345 8.50 -1.23 -1.51
CA THR A 345 7.13 -1.75 -1.65
C THR A 345 6.11 -0.61 -1.75
N SER A 346 5.00 -0.88 -2.45
CA SER A 346 3.90 0.07 -2.69
C SER A 346 3.38 0.75 -1.41
N ARG A 347 3.30 0.02 -0.29
CA ARG A 347 2.82 0.56 0.99
C ARG A 347 3.67 1.70 1.56
N TYR A 348 4.95 1.80 1.18
CA TYR A 348 5.83 2.88 1.65
C TYR A 348 5.79 4.11 0.76
N THR A 349 5.03 4.12 -0.33
CA THR A 349 4.92 5.30 -1.21
C THR A 349 3.98 6.37 -0.65
N THR A 350 3.04 6.02 0.26
CA THR A 350 1.99 6.91 0.76
C THR A 350 2.53 8.21 1.37
N HIS A 351 3.43 8.15 2.33
CA HIS A 351 3.94 9.36 2.98
C HIS A 351 4.96 10.14 2.13
N PRO A 352 5.85 9.51 1.33
CA PRO A 352 6.71 10.23 0.39
C PRO A 352 5.96 11.03 -0.67
N THR A 353 4.72 10.68 -1.04
CA THR A 353 3.91 11.51 -1.96
C THR A 353 3.73 12.94 -1.43
N LEU A 354 3.70 13.15 -0.10
CA LEU A 354 3.61 14.48 0.50
C LEU A 354 4.79 15.39 0.13
N ILE A 355 5.97 14.82 -0.18
CA ILE A 355 7.13 15.58 -0.65
C ILE A 355 6.86 16.14 -2.04
N SER A 356 6.32 15.34 -2.96
CA SER A 356 5.96 15.76 -4.31
C SER A 356 4.86 16.83 -4.29
N LEU A 357 3.85 16.67 -3.42
CA LEU A 357 2.81 17.68 -3.21
C LEU A 357 3.41 19.00 -2.70
N ALA A 358 4.32 18.91 -1.73
CA ALA A 358 5.00 20.08 -1.18
C ALA A 358 5.83 20.81 -2.25
N VAL A 359 6.55 20.08 -3.10
CA VAL A 359 7.33 20.66 -4.21
C VAL A 359 6.41 21.42 -5.19
N LEU A 360 5.25 20.85 -5.56
CA LEU A 360 4.27 21.51 -6.42
C LEU A 360 3.73 22.80 -5.78
N ALA A 361 3.33 22.73 -4.52
CA ALA A 361 2.78 23.88 -3.79
C ALA A 361 3.83 24.97 -3.57
N LEU A 362 5.05 24.62 -3.15
CA LEU A 362 6.15 25.57 -2.96
C LEU A 362 6.57 26.23 -4.28
N SER A 363 6.59 25.45 -5.38
CA SER A 363 6.83 26.00 -6.72
C SER A 363 5.77 27.05 -7.11
N LEU A 364 4.51 26.74 -6.80
CA LEU A 364 3.40 27.67 -7.05
C LEU A 364 3.53 28.93 -6.19
N VAL A 365 3.84 28.82 -4.90
CA VAL A 365 4.10 29.95 -4.00
C VAL A 365 5.26 30.79 -4.52
N ALA A 366 6.38 30.18 -4.91
CA ALA A 366 7.55 30.88 -5.44
C ALA A 366 7.26 31.69 -6.72
N ILE A 367 6.43 31.13 -7.62
CA ILE A 367 6.09 31.76 -8.90
C ILE A 367 5.03 32.86 -8.73
N THR A 368 4.15 32.73 -7.73
CA THR A 368 3.00 33.64 -7.54
C THR A 368 3.24 34.73 -6.50
N SER A 369 4.30 34.61 -5.68
CA SER A 369 4.63 35.63 -4.68
C SER A 369 5.01 36.96 -5.34
N PRO A 370 4.37 38.10 -4.96
CA PRO A 370 4.63 39.42 -5.55
C PRO A 370 6.00 40.00 -5.17
N VAL A 371 6.62 39.51 -4.10
CA VAL A 371 7.81 40.12 -3.48
C VAL A 371 9.11 39.37 -3.79
N SER A 372 9.04 38.14 -4.21
CA SER A 372 10.22 37.32 -4.52
C SER A 372 10.91 37.76 -5.81
N GLU A 373 11.67 38.85 -5.77
CA GLU A 373 12.48 39.30 -6.92
C GLU A 373 13.44 38.21 -7.41
N THR A 374 13.93 37.39 -6.53
CA THR A 374 14.85 36.25 -6.83
C THR A 374 14.21 35.24 -7.80
N PHE A 375 12.90 34.98 -7.65
CA PHE A 375 12.17 34.03 -8.50
C PHE A 375 11.43 34.74 -9.65
N ARG A 376 11.15 36.06 -9.55
CA ARG A 376 10.34 36.82 -10.52
C ARG A 376 11.08 37.19 -11.79
N ARG A 377 12.41 37.31 -11.78
CA ARG A 377 13.22 37.81 -12.92
C ARG A 377 13.23 36.91 -14.16
N HIS A 378 12.71 35.68 -14.10
CA HIS A 378 12.82 34.78 -15.26
C HIS A 378 11.48 34.21 -15.71
N ARG A 379 11.09 34.53 -16.97
CA ARG A 379 10.10 33.73 -17.75
C ARG A 379 10.43 32.23 -17.73
N LEU A 380 11.71 31.89 -17.50
CA LEU A 380 12.23 30.55 -17.34
C LEU A 380 11.56 29.79 -16.17
N PHE A 381 11.34 30.44 -15.00
CA PHE A 381 10.71 29.82 -13.83
C PHE A 381 9.26 29.42 -14.08
N SER A 382 8.52 30.24 -14.82
CA SER A 382 7.17 29.88 -15.17
C SER A 382 7.12 28.68 -16.12
N ARG A 383 8.01 28.64 -17.11
CA ARG A 383 8.13 27.49 -18.03
C ARG A 383 8.58 26.23 -17.31
N ALA A 384 9.57 26.35 -16.41
CA ALA A 384 10.01 25.25 -15.56
C ALA A 384 8.88 24.72 -14.64
N GLY A 385 8.04 25.62 -14.08
CA GLY A 385 6.88 25.22 -13.30
C GLY A 385 5.86 24.42 -14.12
N PHE A 386 5.54 24.86 -15.34
CA PHE A 386 4.66 24.08 -16.23
C PHE A 386 5.27 22.74 -16.62
N ALA A 387 6.58 22.70 -16.93
CA ALA A 387 7.29 21.46 -17.24
C ALA A 387 7.26 20.48 -16.03
N LEU A 388 7.51 20.99 -14.83
CA LEU A 388 7.43 20.18 -13.60
C LEU A 388 6.03 19.59 -13.39
N VAL A 389 4.99 20.41 -13.50
CA VAL A 389 3.59 19.94 -13.38
C VAL A 389 3.29 18.87 -14.42
N PHE A 390 3.67 19.10 -15.68
CA PHE A 390 3.43 18.16 -16.76
C PHE A 390 4.17 16.82 -16.52
N ILE A 391 5.44 16.90 -16.14
CA ILE A 391 6.26 15.70 -15.85
C ILE A 391 5.65 14.90 -14.70
N LEU A 392 5.36 15.55 -13.57
CA LEU A 392 4.83 14.86 -12.39
C LEU A 392 3.45 14.25 -12.65
N LEU A 393 2.58 14.97 -13.37
CA LEU A 393 1.26 14.43 -13.74
C LEU A 393 1.39 13.24 -14.69
N THR A 394 2.27 13.33 -15.69
CA THR A 394 2.51 12.24 -16.64
C THR A 394 3.03 10.98 -15.92
N LEU A 395 4.01 11.14 -15.04
CA LEU A 395 4.57 10.03 -14.27
C LEU A 395 3.53 9.39 -13.34
N ALA A 396 2.67 10.19 -12.70
CA ALA A 396 1.58 9.70 -11.87
C ALA A 396 0.58 8.87 -12.68
N VAL A 397 0.12 9.39 -13.83
CA VAL A 397 -0.86 8.69 -14.68
C VAL A 397 -0.29 7.38 -15.25
N ILE A 398 0.97 7.38 -15.69
CA ILE A 398 1.62 6.14 -16.17
C ILE A 398 1.73 5.12 -15.03
N GLY A 399 2.13 5.55 -13.83
CA GLY A 399 2.20 4.72 -12.64
C GLY A 399 0.85 4.10 -12.28
N ASP A 400 -0.23 4.87 -12.38
CA ASP A 400 -1.59 4.39 -12.10
C ASP A 400 -2.02 3.29 -13.08
N VAL A 401 -1.74 3.44 -14.38
CA VAL A 401 -2.11 2.42 -15.39
C VAL A 401 -1.41 1.08 -15.12
N ASP A 402 -0.11 1.12 -14.80
CA ASP A 402 0.64 -0.11 -14.50
C ASP A 402 0.15 -0.76 -13.20
N THR A 403 -0.13 0.04 -12.20
CA THR A 403 -0.66 -0.42 -10.91
C THR A 403 -2.02 -1.12 -11.05
N PHE A 404 -2.92 -0.61 -11.91
CA PHE A 404 -4.20 -1.29 -12.16
C PHE A 404 -3.99 -2.72 -12.69
N ARG A 405 -2.98 -2.95 -13.53
CA ARG A 405 -2.65 -4.29 -14.05
C ARG A 405 -2.12 -5.21 -12.94
N GLN A 406 -1.20 -4.71 -12.12
CA GLN A 406 -0.68 -5.46 -10.97
C GLN A 406 -1.79 -5.80 -9.98
N ALA A 407 -2.62 -4.83 -9.61
CA ALA A 407 -3.75 -5.00 -8.72
C ALA A 407 -4.76 -6.04 -9.23
N ALA A 408 -5.01 -6.08 -10.55
CA ALA A 408 -5.90 -7.08 -11.14
C ALA A 408 -5.32 -8.50 -11.02
N THR A 409 -4.01 -8.68 -11.21
CA THR A 409 -3.33 -9.96 -11.03
C THR A 409 -3.40 -10.42 -9.57
N ASP A 410 -3.10 -9.53 -8.63
CA ASP A 410 -3.17 -9.82 -7.19
C ASP A 410 -4.59 -10.16 -6.75
N ALA A 411 -5.59 -9.43 -7.25
CA ALA A 411 -7.00 -9.72 -6.99
C ALA A 411 -7.43 -11.09 -7.50
N GLN A 412 -6.94 -11.49 -8.69
CA GLN A 412 -7.19 -12.82 -9.22
C GLN A 412 -6.59 -13.91 -8.34
N ASN A 413 -5.34 -13.73 -7.89
CA ASN A 413 -4.66 -14.69 -7.03
C ASN A 413 -5.33 -14.79 -5.65
N ARG A 414 -5.69 -13.66 -5.03
CA ARG A 414 -6.43 -13.64 -3.75
C ARG A 414 -7.83 -14.25 -3.88
N SER A 415 -8.54 -13.98 -4.97
CA SER A 415 -9.86 -14.58 -5.23
C SER A 415 -9.78 -16.08 -5.44
N PHE A 416 -8.74 -16.55 -6.13
CA PHE A 416 -8.48 -17.98 -6.28
C PHE A 416 -8.20 -18.64 -4.92
N ALA A 417 -7.29 -18.08 -4.14
CA ALA A 417 -6.97 -18.58 -2.81
C ALA A 417 -8.19 -18.55 -1.86
N LYS A 418 -9.02 -17.49 -1.93
CA LYS A 418 -10.30 -17.43 -1.19
C LYS A 418 -11.20 -18.61 -1.50
N ASN A 419 -11.33 -19.00 -2.76
CA ASN A 419 -12.18 -20.12 -3.18
C ASN A 419 -11.64 -21.48 -2.67
N LEU A 420 -10.36 -21.54 -2.29
CA LEU A 420 -9.75 -22.73 -1.71
C LEU A 420 -9.90 -22.81 -0.18
N ILE A 421 -10.32 -21.74 0.51
CA ILE A 421 -10.50 -21.74 1.97
C ILE A 421 -11.36 -22.90 2.47
N PRO A 422 -12.49 -23.27 1.85
CA PRO A 422 -13.30 -24.42 2.30
C PRO A 422 -12.56 -25.76 2.26
N PHE A 423 -11.45 -25.83 1.55
CA PHE A 423 -10.65 -27.05 1.34
C PHE A 423 -9.29 -27.01 2.06
N TYR A 424 -9.00 -26.01 2.88
CA TYR A 424 -7.67 -25.79 3.42
C TYR A 424 -7.11 -27.01 4.19
N ARG A 425 -7.97 -27.81 4.84
CA ARG A 425 -7.57 -29.01 5.59
C ARG A 425 -7.06 -30.14 4.70
N TYR A 426 -7.35 -30.08 3.41
CA TYR A 426 -6.88 -31.08 2.43
C TYR A 426 -5.50 -30.76 1.85
N PHE A 427 -4.93 -29.59 2.19
CA PHE A 427 -3.59 -29.20 1.76
C PHE A 427 -2.53 -29.55 2.79
N ASP A 428 -1.36 -30.00 2.30
CA ASP A 428 -0.23 -30.34 3.15
C ASP A 428 0.25 -29.11 3.95
N PRO A 429 0.32 -29.20 5.29
CA PRO A 429 0.75 -28.11 6.15
C PRO A 429 2.18 -27.63 5.90
N THR A 430 3.05 -28.51 5.38
CA THR A 430 4.47 -28.18 5.13
C THR A 430 4.65 -27.29 3.90
N ILE A 431 3.65 -27.23 3.01
CA ILE A 431 3.69 -26.50 1.75
C ILE A 431 3.35 -25.02 1.92
N ASP A 432 2.60 -24.67 2.94
CA ASP A 432 2.12 -23.30 3.16
C ASP A 432 3.21 -22.30 3.60
N GLY A 433 4.37 -22.78 3.99
CA GLY A 433 5.54 -21.93 4.27
C GLY A 433 6.35 -21.55 3.04
N ILE A 434 5.98 -22.07 1.87
CA ILE A 434 6.75 -21.92 0.64
C ILE A 434 6.06 -20.93 -0.28
N ARG A 435 6.84 -20.05 -0.91
CA ARG A 435 6.44 -18.92 -1.77
C ARG A 435 5.43 -19.24 -2.89
N ASN A 436 5.10 -20.50 -3.14
CA ASN A 436 4.27 -20.96 -4.25
C ASN A 436 3.02 -21.74 -3.84
N GLY A 437 2.68 -21.79 -2.54
CA GLY A 437 1.44 -22.42 -2.08
C GLY A 437 0.20 -21.58 -2.44
N PRO A 438 -0.97 -22.21 -2.64
CA PRO A 438 -2.16 -21.50 -3.06
C PRO A 438 -2.61 -20.43 -2.06
N PHE A 439 -2.32 -20.58 -0.77
CA PHE A 439 -2.68 -19.63 0.28
C PHE A 439 -1.66 -18.53 0.50
N TYR A 440 -0.51 -18.59 -0.17
CA TYR A 440 0.49 -17.51 -0.11
C TYR A 440 -0.11 -16.16 -0.51
N ALA A 441 -1.02 -16.15 -1.47
CA ALA A 441 -1.74 -14.94 -1.88
C ALA A 441 -2.59 -14.30 -0.77
N LEU A 442 -2.95 -15.04 0.29
CA LEU A 442 -3.71 -14.54 1.45
C LEU A 442 -2.83 -14.25 2.66
N CYS A 443 -1.75 -15.01 2.84
CA CYS A 443 -0.88 -14.91 4.01
C CYS A 443 0.61 -14.97 3.62
N PRO A 444 1.11 -14.00 2.85
CA PRO A 444 2.51 -13.95 2.48
C PRO A 444 3.38 -13.82 3.73
N LEU A 445 4.49 -14.54 3.79
CA LEU A 445 5.53 -14.46 4.83
C LEU A 445 5.24 -15.14 6.19
N LYS A 446 4.02 -15.61 6.50
CA LYS A 446 3.70 -16.04 7.88
C LYS A 446 3.27 -17.49 8.03
N GLY A 447 3.13 -18.22 6.93
CA GLY A 447 2.86 -19.67 6.94
C GLY A 447 1.47 -20.06 7.44
N LYS A 448 1.17 -21.34 7.33
CA LYS A 448 -0.13 -21.96 7.61
C LYS A 448 -0.63 -21.72 9.04
N GLY A 449 0.23 -21.72 10.06
CA GLY A 449 -0.18 -21.63 11.46
C GLY A 449 -0.95 -20.35 11.80
N ILE A 450 -0.60 -19.20 11.15
CA ILE A 450 -1.32 -17.94 11.36
C ILE A 450 -2.64 -17.94 10.61
N PHE A 451 -2.64 -18.48 9.39
CA PHE A 451 -3.85 -18.63 8.61
C PHE A 451 -4.86 -19.52 9.35
N GLU A 452 -4.44 -20.68 9.86
CA GLU A 452 -5.31 -21.59 10.63
C GLU A 452 -5.80 -20.95 11.93
N ALA A 453 -4.91 -20.36 12.71
CA ALA A 453 -5.26 -19.68 13.95
C ALA A 453 -6.23 -18.51 13.74
N GLY A 454 -6.17 -17.86 12.57
CA GLY A 454 -7.07 -16.80 12.18
C GLY A 454 -8.39 -17.30 11.59
N LEU A 455 -8.37 -18.37 10.82
CA LEU A 455 -9.54 -18.88 10.10
C LEU A 455 -10.55 -19.57 11.02
N GLU A 456 -10.10 -20.39 11.97
CA GLU A 456 -11.02 -21.11 12.86
C GLU A 456 -11.97 -20.20 13.65
N PRO A 457 -11.50 -19.08 14.28
CA PRO A 457 -12.40 -18.13 14.89
C PRO A 457 -13.40 -17.53 13.91
N LEU A 458 -12.97 -17.19 12.69
CA LEU A 458 -13.83 -16.58 11.67
C LEU A 458 -14.90 -17.53 11.15
N CYS A 459 -14.60 -18.83 10.99
CA CYS A 459 -15.59 -19.85 10.64
C CYS A 459 -16.60 -20.06 11.79
N ARG A 460 -16.11 -20.18 13.03
CA ARG A 460 -16.96 -20.33 14.22
C ARG A 460 -17.91 -19.16 14.40
N ASP A 461 -17.47 -17.97 14.09
CA ASP A 461 -18.22 -16.73 14.22
C ASP A 461 -19.15 -16.44 13.03
N GLY A 462 -19.17 -17.33 12.01
CA GLY A 462 -20.04 -17.22 10.84
C GLY A 462 -19.59 -16.17 9.82
N PHE A 463 -18.33 -15.70 9.89
CA PHE A 463 -17.75 -14.78 8.88
C PHE A 463 -17.36 -15.53 7.60
N PHE A 464 -17.05 -16.82 7.70
CA PHE A 464 -16.78 -17.73 6.59
C PHE A 464 -17.58 -19.01 6.72
N ASP A 465 -17.91 -19.64 5.59
CA ASP A 465 -18.52 -20.96 5.56
C ASP A 465 -17.61 -21.98 6.25
N GLU A 466 -18.24 -22.95 6.94
CA GLU A 466 -17.51 -24.05 7.57
C GLU A 466 -16.70 -24.83 6.53
N VAL A 467 -15.55 -25.32 6.98
CA VAL A 467 -14.71 -26.18 6.16
C VAL A 467 -15.49 -27.44 5.78
N ARG A 468 -15.68 -27.62 4.48
CA ARG A 468 -16.45 -28.73 3.93
C ARG A 468 -15.69 -30.04 4.13
N SER A 469 -16.37 -31.05 4.67
CA SER A 469 -15.91 -32.43 4.58
C SER A 469 -16.28 -32.97 3.19
N ALA A 470 -15.29 -33.13 2.31
CA ALA A 470 -15.49 -33.71 1.00
C ALA A 470 -15.00 -35.17 0.97
N HIS A 471 -15.63 -36.00 0.15
CA HIS A 471 -15.23 -37.38 -0.08
C HIS A 471 -14.30 -37.47 -1.28
N PHE A 472 -13.37 -38.43 -1.27
CA PHE A 472 -12.53 -38.75 -2.43
C PHE A 472 -13.19 -39.91 -3.20
N ILE A 473 -13.45 -39.69 -4.50
CA ILE A 473 -14.00 -40.69 -5.40
C ILE A 473 -12.95 -41.01 -6.46
N GLU A 474 -12.36 -42.18 -6.39
CA GLU A 474 -11.52 -42.73 -7.44
C GLU A 474 -12.42 -43.33 -8.53
N THR A 475 -12.85 -42.50 -9.47
CA THR A 475 -13.57 -42.95 -10.66
C THR A 475 -12.61 -43.33 -11.78
N GLN A 476 -12.96 -44.35 -12.55
CA GLN A 476 -12.18 -44.72 -13.74
C GLN A 476 -12.14 -43.54 -14.75
N PRO A 477 -11.05 -43.39 -15.54
CA PRO A 477 -10.77 -42.22 -16.36
C PRO A 477 -11.74 -41.93 -17.52
N ASP A 478 -12.72 -42.78 -17.77
CA ASP A 478 -13.55 -42.76 -18.99
C ASP A 478 -14.54 -41.59 -19.11
N GLU A 479 -14.81 -40.83 -18.08
CA GLU A 479 -15.84 -39.78 -18.16
C GLU A 479 -15.29 -38.37 -18.47
N THR A 480 -13.98 -38.12 -18.39
CA THR A 480 -13.43 -36.77 -18.38
C THR A 480 -12.66 -36.34 -19.65
N GLY A 481 -12.42 -37.21 -20.61
CA GLY A 481 -11.68 -36.83 -21.82
C GLY A 481 -10.16 -36.99 -21.72
N SER A 482 -9.46 -36.77 -22.84
CA SER A 482 -8.01 -36.94 -22.89
C SER A 482 -7.24 -35.88 -22.13
N TYR A 483 -6.40 -36.32 -21.24
CA TYR A 483 -5.46 -35.51 -20.48
C TYR A 483 -4.06 -35.56 -21.13
N ARG A 484 -3.35 -34.45 -21.18
CA ARG A 484 -1.99 -34.41 -21.69
C ARG A 484 -1.14 -33.46 -20.85
N MET A 485 -0.13 -33.97 -20.17
CA MET A 485 0.95 -33.16 -19.61
C MET A 485 1.91 -32.80 -20.75
N SER A 486 2.16 -31.53 -21.00
CA SER A 486 2.92 -31.10 -22.16
C SER A 486 4.33 -30.62 -21.84
N HIS A 487 4.64 -30.24 -20.60
CA HIS A 487 5.95 -29.67 -20.30
C HIS A 487 6.31 -29.69 -18.82
N LEU A 488 7.52 -30.14 -18.52
CA LEU A 488 8.21 -29.91 -17.26
C LEU A 488 9.45 -29.08 -17.58
N SER A 489 9.54 -27.88 -17.07
CA SER A 489 10.75 -27.07 -17.21
C SER A 489 11.34 -26.73 -15.84
N LYS A 490 12.67 -26.68 -15.80
CA LYS A 490 13.43 -26.26 -14.64
C LYS A 490 13.59 -24.74 -14.71
N GLY A 491 13.19 -24.02 -13.67
CA GLY A 491 13.34 -22.57 -13.56
C GLY A 491 14.16 -22.20 -12.33
N HIS A 492 14.72 -21.01 -12.31
CA HIS A 492 15.31 -20.42 -11.11
C HIS A 492 14.48 -19.20 -10.74
N ASP A 493 13.98 -19.16 -9.51
CA ASP A 493 13.39 -17.97 -8.91
C ASP A 493 14.30 -17.49 -7.78
N GLU A 494 14.93 -16.33 -7.99
CA GLU A 494 15.78 -15.52 -7.10
C GLU A 494 16.84 -16.23 -6.20
N SER A 495 16.80 -17.53 -6.00
CA SER A 495 17.81 -18.35 -5.30
C SER A 495 17.40 -19.81 -5.12
N GLU A 496 16.20 -20.22 -5.57
CA GLU A 496 15.71 -21.59 -5.38
C GLU A 496 15.43 -22.26 -6.73
N LEU A 497 15.69 -23.57 -6.77
CA LEU A 497 15.32 -24.40 -7.89
C LEU A 497 13.80 -24.63 -7.86
N VAL A 498 13.10 -24.24 -8.91
CA VAL A 498 11.66 -24.41 -9.05
C VAL A 498 11.32 -25.33 -10.23
N TRP A 499 10.25 -26.10 -10.07
CA TRP A 499 9.67 -26.90 -11.14
C TRP A 499 8.45 -26.20 -11.70
N VAL A 500 8.38 -26.03 -13.00
CA VAL A 500 7.20 -25.52 -13.69
C VAL A 500 6.49 -26.69 -14.37
N LEU A 501 5.32 -27.03 -13.86
CA LEU A 501 4.45 -28.04 -14.43
C LEU A 501 3.37 -27.34 -15.26
N SER A 502 3.12 -27.80 -16.47
CA SER A 502 2.04 -27.31 -17.28
C SER A 502 1.43 -28.43 -18.14
N GLY A 503 0.17 -28.27 -18.52
CA GLY A 503 -0.50 -29.24 -19.34
C GLY A 503 -1.83 -28.75 -19.89
N THR A 504 -2.50 -29.64 -20.61
CA THR A 504 -3.83 -29.39 -21.20
C THR A 504 -4.80 -30.48 -20.76
N ILE A 505 -6.05 -30.09 -20.50
CA ILE A 505 -7.16 -30.98 -20.23
C ILE A 505 -8.21 -30.75 -21.30
N SER A 506 -8.65 -31.80 -21.99
CA SER A 506 -9.81 -31.76 -22.85
C SER A 506 -10.99 -32.40 -22.12
N SER A 507 -12.09 -31.69 -21.95
CA SER A 507 -13.27 -32.19 -21.24
C SER A 507 -14.52 -32.00 -22.08
N LYS A 508 -15.40 -33.00 -22.10
CA LYS A 508 -16.72 -32.91 -22.72
C LYS A 508 -17.72 -32.11 -21.87
N LYS A 509 -17.47 -32.00 -20.55
CA LYS A 509 -18.23 -31.20 -19.59
C LYS A 509 -17.44 -29.95 -19.24
N GLU A 510 -18.09 -28.83 -19.05
CA GLU A 510 -17.49 -27.65 -18.47
C GLU A 510 -17.02 -28.01 -17.06
N LEU A 511 -15.70 -27.86 -16.80
CA LEU A 511 -15.14 -28.16 -15.47
C LEU A 511 -15.66 -27.11 -14.50
N ILE A 512 -16.53 -27.49 -13.62
CA ILE A 512 -17.29 -26.62 -12.72
C ILE A 512 -16.31 -25.74 -11.97
N ASP A 513 -15.87 -25.24 -11.34
CA ASP A 513 -14.96 -24.32 -10.66
C ASP A 513 -13.59 -24.06 -11.32
N LYS A 514 -13.29 -24.66 -12.45
CA LYS A 514 -12.02 -24.45 -13.19
C LYS A 514 -10.76 -24.54 -12.31
N THR A 515 -10.79 -25.44 -11.32
CA THR A 515 -9.70 -25.66 -10.37
C THR A 515 -9.23 -27.10 -10.45
N LEU A 516 -7.92 -27.26 -10.63
CA LEU A 516 -7.22 -28.54 -10.60
C LEU A 516 -6.44 -28.67 -9.30
N PHE A 517 -6.71 -29.71 -8.52
CA PHE A 517 -5.99 -30.05 -7.30
C PHE A 517 -4.94 -31.12 -7.63
N ILE A 518 -3.75 -31.00 -7.11
CA ILE A 518 -2.61 -31.84 -7.44
C ILE A 518 -2.01 -32.42 -6.17
N ARG A 519 -1.80 -33.74 -6.16
CA ARG A 519 -1.09 -34.44 -5.07
C ARG A 519 -0.16 -35.54 -5.60
N PRO A 520 0.90 -35.95 -4.86
CA PRO A 520 1.64 -37.16 -5.16
C PRO A 520 0.74 -38.39 -5.04
N VAL A 521 0.98 -39.41 -5.86
CA VAL A 521 0.25 -40.69 -5.75
C VAL A 521 0.45 -41.31 -4.35
N GLY A 522 -0.63 -41.68 -3.71
CA GLY A 522 -0.63 -42.24 -2.36
C GLY A 522 -0.48 -41.23 -1.23
N ALA A 523 -0.36 -39.92 -1.52
CA ALA A 523 -0.40 -38.89 -0.50
C ALA A 523 -1.85 -38.64 -0.04
N GLY A 524 -2.03 -38.45 1.27
CA GLY A 524 -3.35 -38.14 1.84
C GLY A 524 -3.83 -36.72 1.60
N MET A 525 -2.94 -35.83 1.15
CA MET A 525 -3.19 -34.40 1.06
C MET A 525 -2.72 -33.81 -0.28
N PHE A 526 -3.39 -32.77 -0.76
CA PHE A 526 -2.96 -32.01 -1.93
C PHE A 526 -1.71 -31.18 -1.63
N MET A 527 -0.78 -31.18 -2.58
CA MET A 527 0.39 -30.31 -2.52
C MET A 527 0.10 -28.90 -3.06
N THR A 528 -0.81 -28.78 -4.01
CA THR A 528 -1.15 -27.50 -4.63
C THR A 528 -2.48 -27.58 -5.40
N ALA A 529 -2.97 -26.42 -5.84
CA ALA A 529 -4.06 -26.30 -6.80
C ALA A 529 -3.76 -25.18 -7.80
N THR A 530 -4.30 -25.30 -8.99
CA THR A 530 -4.15 -24.29 -10.05
C THR A 530 -5.45 -24.06 -10.79
N ARG A 531 -5.54 -22.90 -11.46
CA ARG A 531 -6.67 -22.59 -12.34
C ARG A 531 -6.57 -23.32 -13.66
N LEU A 532 -7.73 -23.65 -14.19
CA LEU A 532 -7.88 -24.12 -15.56
C LEU A 532 -8.30 -22.93 -16.42
N GLU A 533 -7.47 -22.55 -17.38
CA GLU A 533 -7.77 -21.47 -18.31
C GLU A 533 -8.29 -22.03 -19.62
N PRO A 534 -9.40 -21.50 -20.16
CA PRO A 534 -9.93 -21.97 -21.44
C PRO A 534 -8.93 -21.67 -22.57
N SER A 535 -8.57 -22.69 -23.34
CA SER A 535 -7.76 -22.54 -24.55
C SER A 535 -8.63 -22.15 -25.74
N ARG A 536 -8.18 -21.19 -26.55
CA ARG A 536 -8.88 -20.77 -27.77
C ARG A 536 -8.56 -21.75 -28.90
N GLY A 537 -9.54 -22.39 -29.51
CA GLY A 537 -9.37 -22.91 -30.85
C GLY A 537 -9.69 -24.37 -31.16
N ASN A 538 -10.36 -25.17 -30.32
CA ASN A 538 -10.68 -26.58 -30.63
C ASN A 538 -12.15 -26.95 -30.52
N ARG A 539 -12.54 -28.05 -31.20
CA ARG A 539 -13.93 -28.58 -31.23
C ARG A 539 -14.45 -29.05 -29.86
N LEU A 540 -13.59 -29.31 -28.91
CA LEU A 540 -13.91 -29.60 -27.51
C LEU A 540 -13.29 -28.51 -26.61
N PRO A 541 -13.95 -28.15 -25.49
CA PRO A 541 -13.35 -27.24 -24.53
C PRO A 541 -12.03 -27.80 -24.04
N GLN A 542 -10.95 -27.08 -24.34
CA GLN A 542 -9.62 -27.36 -23.78
C GLN A 542 -9.30 -26.35 -22.72
N TYR A 543 -8.67 -26.82 -21.64
CA TYR A 543 -8.20 -26.01 -20.54
C TYR A 543 -6.71 -26.18 -20.43
N VAL A 544 -6.00 -25.06 -20.31
CA VAL A 544 -4.55 -25.02 -20.04
C VAL A 544 -4.37 -24.78 -18.54
N TRP A 545 -3.40 -25.43 -17.96
CA TRP A 545 -3.00 -25.21 -16.57
C TRP A 545 -1.49 -25.08 -16.46
N ARG A 546 -1.05 -24.31 -15.46
CA ARG A 546 0.34 -24.14 -15.12
C ARG A 546 0.48 -23.98 -13.62
N VAL A 547 1.48 -24.63 -13.03
CA VAL A 547 1.83 -24.45 -11.63
C VAL A 547 3.35 -24.42 -11.47
N THR A 548 3.83 -23.59 -10.58
CA THR A 548 5.23 -23.53 -10.19
C THR A 548 5.36 -24.13 -8.80
N LEU A 549 6.25 -25.09 -8.64
CA LEU A 549 6.50 -25.80 -7.38
C LEU A 549 7.96 -25.64 -7.00
N SER A 550 8.22 -25.38 -5.72
CA SER A 550 9.58 -25.45 -5.19
C SER A 550 10.12 -26.88 -5.25
N SER A 551 11.41 -27.02 -5.42
CA SER A 551 12.10 -28.33 -5.36
C SER A 551 11.95 -29.02 -4.00
N PHE A 552 11.59 -28.31 -2.95
CA PHE A 552 11.27 -28.89 -1.65
C PHE A 552 9.92 -29.62 -1.66
N ILE A 553 8.97 -29.17 -2.46
CA ILE A 553 7.63 -29.77 -2.57
C ILE A 553 7.66 -31.02 -3.46
N LEU A 554 8.41 -30.96 -4.54
CA LEU A 554 8.60 -32.03 -5.50
C LEU A 554 10.10 -32.33 -5.60
N PRO A 555 10.69 -33.04 -4.61
CA PRO A 555 12.13 -33.30 -4.59
C PRO A 555 12.56 -34.22 -5.72
N ASP A 556 11.71 -35.16 -6.15
CA ASP A 556 11.94 -36.03 -7.31
C ASP A 556 10.89 -35.74 -8.40
N PRO A 557 11.31 -35.19 -9.55
CA PRO A 557 10.42 -34.92 -10.66
C PRO A 557 9.81 -36.18 -11.29
N LYS A 558 10.32 -37.38 -10.95
CA LYS A 558 9.76 -38.67 -11.40
C LYS A 558 8.60 -39.15 -10.54
N THR A 559 8.28 -38.46 -9.44
CA THR A 559 7.15 -38.80 -8.57
C THR A 559 5.85 -38.73 -9.38
N PRO A 560 5.07 -39.81 -9.46
CA PRO A 560 3.80 -39.78 -10.15
C PRO A 560 2.81 -38.87 -9.41
N LEU A 561 2.04 -38.08 -10.15
CA LEU A 561 1.10 -37.12 -9.61
C LEU A 561 -0.34 -37.51 -9.97
N GLU A 562 -1.24 -37.29 -9.04
CA GLU A 562 -2.69 -37.38 -9.21
C GLU A 562 -3.28 -36.00 -9.40
N PHE A 563 -4.21 -35.89 -10.32
CA PHE A 563 -4.92 -34.67 -10.68
C PHE A 563 -6.40 -34.85 -10.37
N TRP A 564 -6.95 -33.95 -9.58
CA TRP A 564 -8.29 -34.04 -9.04
C TRP A 564 -9.08 -32.78 -9.37
N THR A 565 -10.39 -32.93 -9.60
CA THR A 565 -11.34 -31.80 -9.65
C THR A 565 -12.37 -31.97 -8.55
N TYR A 566 -12.93 -30.87 -8.08
CA TYR A 566 -14.00 -30.90 -7.09
C TYR A 566 -15.36 -30.79 -7.77
N ASP A 567 -16.28 -31.69 -7.43
CA ASP A 567 -17.66 -31.70 -7.87
C ASP A 567 -18.56 -31.18 -6.73
N ARG A 568 -19.18 -30.03 -6.94
CA ARG A 568 -20.06 -29.38 -5.94
C ARG A 568 -21.34 -30.19 -5.70
N VAL A 569 -21.85 -30.87 -6.72
CA VAL A 569 -23.13 -31.59 -6.62
C VAL A 569 -22.99 -32.81 -5.72
N SER A 570 -21.93 -33.57 -5.92
CA SER A 570 -21.64 -34.75 -5.11
C SER A 570 -20.83 -34.44 -3.85
N ASN A 571 -20.39 -33.19 -3.66
CA ASN A 571 -19.47 -32.78 -2.60
C ASN A 571 -18.23 -33.68 -2.50
N ALA A 572 -17.61 -33.97 -3.64
CA ALA A 572 -16.53 -34.93 -3.73
C ALA A 572 -15.41 -34.48 -4.64
N PHE A 573 -14.18 -34.87 -4.30
CA PHE A 573 -13.05 -34.80 -5.21
C PHE A 573 -13.08 -36.01 -6.14
N ARG A 574 -12.98 -35.76 -7.44
CA ARG A 574 -12.94 -36.80 -8.48
C ARG A 574 -11.55 -36.83 -9.10
N LEU A 575 -10.97 -38.01 -9.20
CA LEU A 575 -9.71 -38.23 -9.90
C LEU A 575 -9.92 -38.00 -11.40
N VAL A 576 -9.09 -37.14 -11.97
CA VAL A 576 -9.10 -36.83 -13.41
C VAL A 576 -8.07 -37.70 -14.14
N ASP A 577 -6.86 -37.79 -13.57
CA ASP A 577 -5.77 -38.55 -14.17
C ASP A 577 -4.64 -38.82 -13.15
N THR A 578 -3.84 -39.85 -13.48
CA THR A 578 -2.59 -40.17 -12.77
C THR A 578 -1.46 -40.25 -13.79
N THR A 579 -0.55 -39.31 -13.72
CA THR A 579 0.53 -39.20 -14.71
C THR A 579 1.91 -39.24 -14.06
N ARG A 580 2.85 -39.99 -14.66
CA ARG A 580 4.27 -39.87 -14.35
C ARG A 580 4.82 -38.63 -15.03
N VAL A 581 5.45 -37.77 -14.25
CA VAL A 581 6.15 -36.60 -14.77
C VAL A 581 7.34 -37.08 -15.59
N LEU A 582 7.27 -36.97 -16.91
CA LEU A 582 8.41 -37.23 -17.79
C LEU A 582 9.32 -36.01 -17.73
N ALA A 583 10.47 -36.13 -17.07
CA ALA A 583 11.50 -35.11 -17.16
C ALA A 583 11.99 -35.07 -18.61
N THR A 584 11.77 -33.98 -19.31
CA THR A 584 12.60 -33.68 -20.50
C THR A 584 13.96 -33.25 -19.97
N THR A 585 14.95 -34.10 -20.21
CA THR A 585 16.35 -33.72 -20.11
C THR A 585 16.63 -32.70 -21.20
N ASP A 586 16.84 -31.44 -20.82
CA ASP A 586 17.83 -30.53 -21.42
C ASP A 586 18.09 -29.39 -20.44
#